data_215e34c0eaee85dc9fb6eb8a3e9ead8a
#
_entry.id   215e34c0eaee85dc9fb6eb8a3e9ead8a
#
_cell.length_a   1.000
_cell.length_b   1.000
_cell.length_c   1.000
_cell.angle_alpha   90.00
_cell.angle_beta   90.00
_cell.angle_gamma   90.00
#
_symmetry.space_group_name_H-M   'P 1'
#
loop_
_entity.id
_entity.type
_entity.pdbx_description
1 polymer ?
#
loop_
_entity_poly.entity_id
_entity_poly.type
_entity_poly.pdbx_seq_one_letter_code
_entity_poly.pdbx_strand_id
1 'polypeptide(L)'
;MLLERIRAEKERLIKKGKIKKGKKSAKTSDKPHYENEEPFEVPNSWEWCKLGTVNEIARGGSPRPIKDYLTTDANGINWIKIGDTTKDGKYIDSVKEKIRHEGVKKSRLVHKGDFLLTNSMSFGRPYILNVDGCIHDGWLVISPIGEAYTSDFLYYLLSSSFAFEQFTNVASGGVVTNLNSDKVADAIFPLPPYGEQKRIVFEIERCFALIDVIELRKTDLRETIKQAKSKVLDLAIHGKLVPQDPNDEPASELLKRINPKAEIITDNGHYQKLPVGWTICRLKDISKIVTGSTPSKSNCGYYGGIFPFFKPADLDAGRHVYKAAEYLSEDGKRASRVVPKGTTAICCIGTIGKVGYLMYEGATNQQINCAIPSKVVDSVFLFYLCASPLFNDKLNSESSAVTISIVNKSKIEAISVPLPPLAEQKRIVSKIEDIFAQLEAIETAL
;
A
#
# COMPACT_ATOMS: atom_id res chain seq x y z
N MET A 1 32.79 8.34 -33.71
CA MET A 1 32.51 9.80 -33.89
C MET A 1 32.08 10.52 -32.61
N LEU A 2 31.07 10.08 -31.90
CA LEU A 2 30.64 10.78 -30.65
C LEU A 2 31.70 10.63 -29.54
N LEU A 3 32.16 9.42 -29.29
CA LEU A 3 33.16 9.10 -28.26
C LEU A 3 34.49 9.83 -28.52
N GLU A 4 34.93 9.96 -29.79
CA GLU A 4 36.13 10.69 -30.16
C GLU A 4 36.02 12.20 -29.84
N ARG A 5 34.85 12.80 -30.13
CA ARG A 5 34.60 14.20 -29.80
C ARG A 5 34.65 14.41 -28.28
N ILE A 6 34.04 13.50 -27.48
CA ILE A 6 34.05 13.56 -26.04
C ILE A 6 35.48 13.39 -25.48
N ARG A 7 36.29 12.46 -26.06
CA ARG A 7 37.69 12.27 -25.67
C ARG A 7 38.52 13.53 -25.93
N ALA A 8 38.35 14.15 -27.09
CA ALA A 8 39.04 15.39 -27.43
C ALA A 8 38.67 16.53 -26.50
N GLU A 9 37.38 16.67 -26.16
CA GLU A 9 36.93 17.69 -25.20
C GLU A 9 37.47 17.42 -23.78
N LYS A 10 37.51 16.15 -23.35
CA LYS A 10 38.12 15.76 -22.08
C LYS A 10 39.59 16.15 -22.00
N GLU A 11 40.38 15.87 -23.04
CA GLU A 11 41.79 16.29 -23.10
C GLU A 11 41.94 17.81 -23.04
N ARG A 12 41.07 18.55 -23.72
CA ARG A 12 41.05 20.02 -23.70
C ARG A 12 40.77 20.54 -22.28
N LEU A 13 39.80 19.94 -21.55
CA LEU A 13 39.44 20.31 -20.19
C LEU A 13 40.58 19.99 -19.21
N ILE A 14 41.28 18.86 -19.38
CA ILE A 14 42.46 18.50 -18.60
C ILE A 14 43.60 19.53 -18.84
N LYS A 15 43.88 19.87 -20.09
CA LYS A 15 44.89 20.89 -20.43
C LYS A 15 44.59 22.26 -19.86
N LYS A 16 43.30 22.60 -19.73
CA LYS A 16 42.83 23.86 -19.09
C LYS A 16 42.79 23.80 -17.56
N GLY A 17 43.17 22.70 -16.93
CA GLY A 17 43.14 22.51 -15.48
C GLY A 17 41.74 22.43 -14.90
N LYS A 18 40.68 22.31 -15.71
CA LYS A 18 39.29 22.22 -15.24
C LYS A 18 38.94 20.83 -14.74
N ILE A 19 39.60 19.79 -15.23
CA ILE A 19 39.43 18.38 -14.81
C ILE A 19 40.78 17.82 -14.41
N LYS A 20 40.88 17.11 -13.31
CA LYS A 20 42.11 16.42 -12.89
C LYS A 20 42.39 15.24 -13.79
N LYS A 21 43.64 15.11 -14.24
CA LYS A 21 44.09 13.90 -14.94
C LYS A 21 43.91 12.70 -14.01
N GLY A 22 43.05 11.75 -14.36
CA GLY A 22 42.84 10.53 -13.58
C GLY A 22 44.20 9.84 -13.33
N LYS A 23 44.37 9.24 -12.13
CA LYS A 23 45.53 8.38 -11.88
C LYS A 23 45.53 7.30 -12.94
N LYS A 24 46.66 7.10 -13.65
CA LYS A 24 46.80 5.97 -14.54
C LYS A 24 46.49 4.69 -13.75
N SER A 25 45.40 4.06 -14.03
CA SER A 25 45.17 2.66 -13.67
C SER A 25 46.33 1.87 -14.29
N ALA A 26 47.00 1.09 -13.47
CA ALA A 26 48.17 0.33 -13.92
C ALA A 26 47.77 -0.55 -15.11
N LYS A 27 48.41 -0.30 -16.27
CA LYS A 27 48.33 -1.10 -17.48
C LYS A 27 46.90 -1.44 -17.95
N THR A 28 46.19 -0.46 -18.47
CA THR A 28 45.14 -0.73 -19.44
C THR A 28 45.57 -0.21 -20.78
N SER A 29 45.71 -1.13 -21.72
CA SER A 29 45.83 -0.81 -23.16
C SER A 29 44.71 0.15 -23.54
N ASP A 30 44.99 1.15 -24.37
CA ASP A 30 44.04 2.13 -24.91
C ASP A 30 42.96 1.51 -25.83
N LYS A 31 42.90 0.19 -25.89
CA LYS A 31 41.84 -0.57 -26.56
C LYS A 31 40.76 -0.90 -25.53
N PRO A 32 39.47 -0.74 -25.86
CA PRO A 32 38.38 -1.20 -24.99
C PRO A 32 38.62 -2.69 -24.71
N HIS A 33 38.59 -3.10 -23.44
CA HIS A 33 38.85 -4.48 -23.00
C HIS A 33 37.70 -5.44 -23.39
N TYR A 34 36.93 -5.11 -24.43
CA TYR A 34 35.78 -5.84 -24.96
C TYR A 34 36.02 -6.37 -26.37
N GLU A 35 37.20 -6.90 -26.66
CA GLU A 35 37.37 -7.63 -27.92
C GLU A 35 36.61 -8.97 -27.92
N ASN A 36 35.94 -9.40 -26.82
CA ASN A 36 35.27 -10.70 -26.80
C ASN A 36 33.90 -10.82 -26.11
N GLU A 37 33.36 -9.82 -25.35
CA GLU A 37 32.02 -9.96 -24.78
C GLU A 37 31.34 -8.60 -24.54
N GLU A 38 30.64 -8.08 -25.53
CA GLU A 38 29.62 -7.04 -25.29
C GLU A 38 28.53 -7.63 -24.43
N PRO A 39 28.08 -6.95 -23.32
CA PRO A 39 27.07 -7.50 -22.43
C PRO A 39 25.75 -7.88 -23.13
N PHE A 40 25.41 -7.16 -24.19
CA PHE A 40 24.29 -7.42 -25.09
C PHE A 40 24.46 -6.61 -26.38
N GLU A 41 23.77 -7.01 -27.44
CA GLU A 41 23.76 -6.29 -28.71
C GLU A 41 23.09 -4.91 -28.57
N VAL A 42 23.76 -3.90 -29.17
CA VAL A 42 23.23 -2.53 -29.22
C VAL A 42 23.14 -2.07 -30.68
N PRO A 43 22.30 -1.09 -31.03
CA PRO A 43 22.25 -0.52 -32.38
C PRO A 43 23.62 -0.03 -32.84
N ASN A 44 23.90 -0.14 -34.15
CA ASN A 44 25.20 0.26 -34.76
C ASN A 44 25.59 1.72 -34.49
N SER A 45 24.62 2.58 -34.13
CA SER A 45 24.86 3.98 -33.79
C SER A 45 25.32 4.18 -32.34
N TRP A 46 25.28 3.14 -31.51
CA TRP A 46 25.67 3.18 -30.10
C TRP A 46 27.11 2.69 -29.93
N GLU A 47 27.75 3.14 -28.87
CA GLU A 47 29.12 2.71 -28.54
C GLU A 47 29.16 2.28 -27.06
N TRP A 48 29.85 1.17 -26.78
CA TRP A 48 30.17 0.78 -25.42
C TRP A 48 31.32 1.58 -24.85
N CYS A 49 31.19 2.13 -23.64
CA CYS A 49 32.27 2.89 -23.01
C CYS A 49 32.26 2.75 -21.48
N LYS A 50 33.42 2.91 -20.87
CA LYS A 50 33.54 3.07 -19.43
C LYS A 50 32.91 4.40 -19.01
N LEU A 51 32.13 4.40 -17.91
CA LEU A 51 31.45 5.59 -17.43
C LEU A 51 32.41 6.75 -17.17
N GLY A 52 33.58 6.47 -16.61
CA GLY A 52 34.64 7.47 -16.37
C GLY A 52 35.34 7.97 -17.65
N THR A 53 35.14 7.35 -18.82
CA THR A 53 35.67 7.90 -20.08
C THR A 53 34.91 9.14 -20.50
N VAL A 54 33.62 9.15 -20.28
CA VAL A 54 32.69 10.19 -20.76
C VAL A 54 32.13 11.06 -19.63
N ASN A 55 32.49 10.80 -18.37
CA ASN A 55 32.10 11.59 -17.21
C ASN A 55 33.31 11.92 -16.33
N GLU A 56 33.25 13.03 -15.61
CA GLU A 56 34.02 13.26 -14.39
C GLU A 56 33.25 12.69 -13.19
N ILE A 57 33.90 11.84 -12.37
CA ILE A 57 33.30 11.23 -11.20
C ILE A 57 34.12 11.61 -9.98
N ALA A 58 33.45 12.24 -9.00
CA ALA A 58 34.14 12.74 -7.84
C ALA A 58 33.34 12.47 -6.57
N ARG A 59 34.04 12.15 -5.48
CA ARG A 59 33.41 11.91 -4.18
C ARG A 59 33.12 13.22 -3.44
N GLY A 60 32.00 13.25 -2.71
CA GLY A 60 31.71 14.27 -1.72
C GLY A 60 32.68 14.24 -0.54
N GLY A 61 32.56 15.20 0.37
CA GLY A 61 33.40 15.29 1.53
C GLY A 61 32.65 15.83 2.74
N SER A 62 32.99 15.35 3.94
CA SER A 62 32.37 15.79 5.21
C SER A 62 33.35 16.58 6.05
N PRO A 63 33.04 17.83 6.40
CA PRO A 63 33.80 18.53 7.43
C PRO A 63 33.77 17.78 8.76
N ARG A 64 34.90 17.69 9.46
CA ARG A 64 34.98 16.94 10.72
C ARG A 64 35.55 17.80 11.84
N PRO A 65 34.95 17.75 13.05
CA PRO A 65 33.67 17.09 13.36
C PRO A 65 32.49 17.89 12.76
N ILE A 66 31.52 17.21 12.17
CA ILE A 66 30.43 17.89 11.43
C ILE A 66 29.60 18.83 12.31
N LYS A 67 29.45 18.50 13.59
CA LYS A 67 28.67 19.31 14.56
C LYS A 67 29.15 20.77 14.64
N ASP A 68 30.45 21.03 14.45
CA ASP A 68 31.03 22.37 14.53
C ASP A 68 30.68 23.22 13.30
N TYR A 69 30.27 22.59 12.23
CA TYR A 69 29.93 23.25 10.95
C TYR A 69 28.42 23.32 10.70
N LEU A 70 27.59 22.61 11.45
CA LEU A 70 26.14 22.73 11.32
C LEU A 70 25.66 24.10 11.75
N THR A 71 24.63 24.62 11.07
CA THR A 71 24.04 25.93 11.38
C THR A 71 22.56 25.95 11.08
N THR A 72 21.81 26.74 11.82
CA THR A 72 20.40 27.08 11.55
C THR A 72 20.26 28.44 10.85
N ASP A 73 21.38 29.09 10.52
CA ASP A 73 21.37 30.38 9.82
C ASP A 73 20.69 30.24 8.45
N ALA A 74 19.83 31.21 8.13
CA ALA A 74 19.15 31.23 6.82
C ALA A 74 20.15 31.31 5.66
N ASN A 75 21.29 31.97 5.84
CA ASN A 75 22.36 32.10 4.85
C ASN A 75 23.34 30.91 4.83
N GLY A 76 23.12 29.87 5.64
CA GLY A 76 23.91 28.63 5.61
C GLY A 76 23.77 27.90 4.29
N ILE A 77 24.82 27.15 3.92
CA ILE A 77 24.84 26.32 2.69
C ILE A 77 24.17 25.01 2.96
N ASN A 78 23.28 24.56 2.08
CA ASN A 78 22.59 23.26 2.19
C ASN A 78 23.59 22.10 2.34
N TRP A 79 23.34 21.21 3.31
CA TRP A 79 24.14 20.03 3.59
C TRP A 79 23.38 18.78 3.13
N ILE A 80 23.63 18.35 1.90
CA ILE A 80 22.86 17.32 1.22
C ILE A 80 23.31 15.92 1.69
N LYS A 81 22.40 15.19 2.34
CA LYS A 81 22.62 13.84 2.87
C LYS A 81 21.73 12.83 2.15
N ILE A 82 22.07 11.54 2.25
CA ILE A 82 21.22 10.45 1.73
C ILE A 82 19.81 10.47 2.37
N GLY A 83 19.70 10.91 3.62
CA GLY A 83 18.42 11.06 4.32
C GLY A 83 17.50 12.18 3.79
N ASP A 84 17.95 12.99 2.85
CA ASP A 84 17.12 14.00 2.17
C ASP A 84 16.46 13.45 0.88
N THR A 85 16.71 12.20 0.55
CA THR A 85 16.12 11.52 -0.61
C THR A 85 14.85 10.76 -0.25
N THR A 86 13.96 10.61 -1.22
CA THR A 86 12.86 9.63 -1.17
C THR A 86 13.26 8.34 -1.89
N LYS A 87 12.76 7.19 -1.44
CA LYS A 87 13.17 5.87 -1.93
C LYS A 87 13.01 5.73 -3.46
N ASP A 88 11.95 6.30 -3.99
CA ASP A 88 11.58 6.17 -5.40
C ASP A 88 11.61 7.54 -6.14
N GLY A 89 12.24 8.54 -5.51
CA GLY A 89 12.35 9.89 -6.07
C GLY A 89 13.50 10.01 -7.08
N LYS A 90 13.26 10.77 -8.16
CA LYS A 90 14.27 11.14 -9.15
C LYS A 90 15.07 12.38 -8.72
N TYR A 91 14.44 13.27 -7.96
CA TYR A 91 14.99 14.58 -7.61
C TYR A 91 15.24 14.75 -6.12
N ILE A 92 16.21 15.60 -5.78
CA ILE A 92 16.41 16.13 -4.42
C ILE A 92 15.95 17.59 -4.44
N ASP A 93 14.74 17.85 -3.92
CA ASP A 93 14.08 19.15 -3.99
C ASP A 93 14.28 20.00 -2.73
N SER A 94 14.59 19.38 -1.61
CA SER A 94 14.75 20.06 -0.31
C SER A 94 15.78 19.37 0.56
N VAL A 95 16.40 20.12 1.45
CA VAL A 95 17.46 19.67 2.34
C VAL A 95 17.17 20.13 3.76
N LYS A 96 17.36 19.25 4.74
CA LYS A 96 17.00 19.50 6.15
C LYS A 96 18.04 20.27 6.92
N GLU A 97 19.32 20.11 6.58
CA GLU A 97 20.44 20.66 7.33
C GLU A 97 21.28 21.63 6.49
N LYS A 98 21.93 22.56 7.15
CA LYS A 98 22.86 23.52 6.53
C LYS A 98 24.19 23.52 7.24
N ILE A 99 25.26 23.89 6.53
CA ILE A 99 26.60 24.10 7.07
C ILE A 99 27.03 25.55 6.92
N ARG A 100 27.96 25.99 7.78
CA ARG A 100 28.63 27.29 7.70
C ARG A 100 29.53 27.36 6.47
N HIS A 101 29.80 28.56 5.98
CA HIS A 101 30.65 28.78 4.80
C HIS A 101 32.07 28.20 4.95
N GLU A 102 32.62 28.15 6.16
CA GLU A 102 33.94 27.55 6.42
C GLU A 102 33.99 26.06 6.13
N GLY A 103 32.83 25.35 6.22
CA GLY A 103 32.71 23.95 5.92
C GLY A 103 32.78 23.64 4.44
N VAL A 104 32.48 24.57 3.55
CA VAL A 104 32.48 24.40 2.08
C VAL A 104 33.83 23.91 1.56
N LYS A 105 34.93 24.49 2.07
CA LYS A 105 36.29 24.08 1.64
C LYS A 105 36.65 22.66 1.98
N LYS A 106 35.95 22.05 2.94
CA LYS A 106 36.13 20.63 3.39
C LYS A 106 35.09 19.67 2.81
N SER A 107 34.19 20.17 1.98
CA SER A 107 33.15 19.44 1.32
C SER A 107 33.27 19.59 -0.20
N ARG A 108 32.28 19.13 -0.92
CA ARG A 108 32.15 19.35 -2.37
C ARG A 108 30.89 20.14 -2.64
N LEU A 109 31.08 21.31 -3.24
CA LEU A 109 29.98 22.14 -3.73
C LEU A 109 29.39 21.51 -4.97
N VAL A 110 28.08 21.49 -5.06
CA VAL A 110 27.26 21.00 -6.17
C VAL A 110 26.11 21.97 -6.44
N HIS A 111 25.62 21.95 -7.65
CA HIS A 111 24.61 22.89 -8.12
C HIS A 111 23.35 22.17 -8.61
N LYS A 112 22.25 22.90 -8.70
CA LYS A 112 21.03 22.45 -9.34
C LYS A 112 21.34 21.92 -10.75
N GLY A 113 20.81 20.72 -11.05
CA GLY A 113 21.08 20.00 -12.29
C GLY A 113 22.24 18.99 -12.20
N ASP A 114 23.06 19.05 -11.14
CA ASP A 114 24.12 18.06 -10.93
C ASP A 114 23.52 16.67 -10.62
N PHE A 115 24.25 15.66 -11.09
CA PHE A 115 23.85 14.26 -10.95
C PHE A 115 24.60 13.59 -9.81
N LEU A 116 23.86 13.00 -8.86
CA LEU A 116 24.42 12.31 -7.71
C LEU A 116 24.16 10.80 -7.75
N LEU A 117 25.13 10.05 -7.21
CA LEU A 117 25.01 8.61 -7.01
C LEU A 117 25.36 8.27 -5.56
N THR A 118 24.55 7.46 -4.88
CA THR A 118 24.87 7.00 -3.52
C THR A 118 26.02 5.99 -3.56
N ASN A 119 27.00 6.14 -2.67
CA ASN A 119 28.18 5.28 -2.63
C ASN A 119 28.20 4.28 -1.45
N SER A 120 27.29 4.44 -0.47
CA SER A 120 27.21 3.61 0.74
C SER A 120 25.76 3.40 1.17
N MET A 121 25.50 2.44 2.05
CA MET A 121 24.17 2.01 2.54
C MET A 121 23.25 1.53 1.40
N SER A 122 22.49 2.38 0.76
CA SER A 122 21.71 2.09 -0.46
C SER A 122 22.51 2.47 -1.71
N PHE A 123 23.69 1.89 -1.88
CA PHE A 123 24.63 2.24 -2.95
C PHE A 123 24.03 2.11 -4.36
N GLY A 124 24.54 2.92 -5.29
CA GLY A 124 24.17 2.83 -6.72
C GLY A 124 22.84 3.48 -7.06
N ARG A 125 22.22 4.25 -6.15
CA ARG A 125 20.98 4.97 -6.48
C ARG A 125 21.29 6.35 -7.06
N PRO A 126 20.77 6.67 -8.25
CA PRO A 126 20.96 7.95 -8.90
C PRO A 126 19.92 8.99 -8.43
N TYR A 127 20.32 10.26 -8.41
CA TYR A 127 19.46 11.41 -8.15
C TYR A 127 19.91 12.64 -8.93
N ILE A 128 18.98 13.53 -9.23
CA ILE A 128 19.24 14.84 -9.86
C ILE A 128 18.96 15.93 -8.85
N LEU A 129 19.86 16.90 -8.70
CA LEU A 129 19.68 18.01 -7.76
C LEU A 129 18.76 19.10 -8.31
N ASN A 130 17.78 19.50 -7.52
CA ASN A 130 16.99 20.71 -7.73
C ASN A 130 17.42 21.87 -6.80
N VAL A 131 18.45 21.65 -5.99
CA VAL A 131 18.99 22.62 -5.03
C VAL A 131 20.51 22.71 -5.13
N ASP A 132 21.06 23.88 -4.80
CA ASP A 132 22.51 24.04 -4.63
C ASP A 132 22.92 23.66 -3.20
N GLY A 133 24.15 23.18 -3.01
CA GLY A 133 24.64 22.82 -1.69
C GLY A 133 25.99 22.11 -1.70
N CYS A 134 26.32 21.55 -0.54
CA CYS A 134 27.49 20.70 -0.35
C CYS A 134 27.06 19.27 -0.05
N ILE A 135 27.74 18.30 -0.63
CA ILE A 135 27.46 16.86 -0.45
C ILE A 135 28.44 16.20 0.51
N HIS A 136 27.90 15.33 1.37
CA HIS A 136 28.73 14.52 2.26
C HIS A 136 29.45 13.38 1.54
N ASP A 137 30.35 12.70 2.23
CA ASP A 137 31.18 11.63 1.71
C ASP A 137 30.46 10.32 1.34
N GLY A 138 29.13 10.22 1.57
CA GLY A 138 28.25 9.18 1.07
C GLY A 138 27.77 9.36 -0.37
N TRP A 139 28.19 10.44 -1.06
CA TRP A 139 27.82 10.76 -2.42
C TRP A 139 28.99 10.70 -3.40
N LEU A 140 28.68 10.31 -4.61
CA LEU A 140 29.49 10.60 -5.80
C LEU A 140 28.71 11.61 -6.66
N VAL A 141 29.39 12.62 -7.18
CA VAL A 141 28.85 13.46 -8.25
C VAL A 141 29.39 12.96 -9.58
N ILE A 142 28.50 12.84 -10.55
CA ILE A 142 28.80 12.39 -11.91
C ILE A 142 28.50 13.56 -12.85
N SER A 143 29.53 14.08 -13.49
CA SER A 143 29.42 15.23 -14.41
C SER A 143 29.73 14.80 -15.83
N PRO A 144 28.72 14.71 -16.73
CA PRO A 144 28.94 14.36 -18.13
C PRO A 144 29.88 15.35 -18.84
N ILE A 145 30.76 14.83 -19.67
CA ILE A 145 31.71 15.64 -20.47
C ILE A 145 31.05 15.94 -21.82
N GLY A 146 30.88 17.22 -22.11
CA GLY A 146 30.18 17.66 -23.30
C GLY A 146 28.74 17.14 -23.35
N GLU A 147 28.34 16.58 -24.48
CA GLU A 147 27.00 16.02 -24.69
C GLU A 147 26.96 14.48 -24.52
N ALA A 148 27.80 13.91 -23.61
CA ALA A 148 27.90 12.46 -23.46
C ALA A 148 26.55 11.86 -23.02
N TYR A 149 26.01 12.34 -21.90
CA TYR A 149 24.72 11.92 -21.39
C TYR A 149 23.85 13.12 -21.02
N THR A 150 22.54 13.00 -21.29
CA THR A 150 21.56 13.87 -20.62
C THR A 150 21.33 13.36 -19.19
N SER A 151 21.03 14.24 -18.24
CA SER A 151 20.80 13.86 -16.85
C SER A 151 19.64 12.85 -16.73
N ASP A 152 18.56 13.02 -17.49
CA ASP A 152 17.41 12.11 -17.48
C ASP A 152 17.76 10.72 -18.04
N PHE A 153 18.51 10.65 -19.14
CA PHE A 153 18.94 9.36 -19.67
C PHE A 153 19.88 8.65 -18.69
N LEU A 154 20.84 9.40 -18.14
CA LEU A 154 21.77 8.86 -17.14
C LEU A 154 21.04 8.36 -15.90
N TYR A 155 19.95 9.04 -15.48
CA TYR A 155 19.10 8.59 -14.39
C TYR A 155 18.50 7.20 -14.68
N TYR A 156 17.83 7.03 -15.82
CA TYR A 156 17.23 5.74 -16.17
C TYR A 156 18.28 4.65 -16.42
N LEU A 157 19.38 4.99 -17.03
CA LEU A 157 20.51 4.07 -17.26
C LEU A 157 21.04 3.51 -15.94
N LEU A 158 21.32 4.39 -14.96
CA LEU A 158 21.87 4.00 -13.67
C LEU A 158 20.83 3.47 -12.69
N SER A 159 19.53 3.65 -12.97
CA SER A 159 18.42 3.01 -12.25
C SER A 159 18.12 1.60 -12.74
N SER A 160 18.71 1.15 -13.84
CA SER A 160 18.45 -0.16 -14.43
C SER A 160 19.02 -1.31 -13.60
N SER A 161 18.42 -2.50 -13.72
CA SER A 161 18.96 -3.74 -13.12
C SER A 161 20.37 -4.03 -13.60
N PHE A 162 20.67 -3.74 -14.89
CA PHE A 162 21.98 -3.87 -15.47
C PHE A 162 23.05 -3.03 -14.75
N ALA A 163 22.74 -1.76 -14.46
CA ALA A 163 23.64 -0.89 -13.69
C ALA A 163 23.83 -1.40 -12.25
N PHE A 164 22.75 -1.83 -11.61
CA PHE A 164 22.81 -2.37 -10.25
C PHE A 164 23.67 -3.63 -10.16
N GLU A 165 23.56 -4.55 -11.14
CA GLU A 165 24.40 -5.75 -11.22
C GLU A 165 25.88 -5.40 -11.42
N GLN A 166 26.20 -4.45 -12.31
CA GLN A 166 27.57 -3.98 -12.50
C GLN A 166 28.17 -3.42 -11.19
N PHE A 167 27.41 -2.57 -10.50
CA PHE A 167 27.87 -1.98 -9.24
C PHE A 167 28.01 -3.03 -8.13
N THR A 168 27.13 -4.01 -8.07
CA THR A 168 27.19 -5.11 -7.09
C THR A 168 28.40 -5.98 -7.32
N ASN A 169 28.70 -6.34 -8.56
CA ASN A 169 29.84 -7.16 -8.93
C ASN A 169 31.18 -6.51 -8.56
N VAL A 170 31.31 -5.20 -8.76
CA VAL A 170 32.54 -4.47 -8.41
C VAL A 170 32.60 -4.11 -6.90
N ALA A 171 31.48 -4.07 -6.22
CA ALA A 171 31.42 -3.81 -4.76
C ALA A 171 31.79 -5.03 -3.91
N SER A 172 31.61 -6.25 -4.43
CA SER A 172 31.78 -7.54 -3.75
C SER A 172 33.23 -7.89 -3.49
N GLY A 173 33.95 -7.21 -2.61
CA GLY A 173 35.35 -7.53 -2.29
C GLY A 173 35.82 -7.11 -0.92
N GLY A 174 34.90 -6.71 -0.01
CA GLY A 174 35.23 -6.22 1.31
C GLY A 174 34.09 -6.37 2.32
N VAL A 175 34.42 -6.22 3.61
CA VAL A 175 33.48 -6.31 4.75
C VAL A 175 32.36 -5.25 4.69
N VAL A 176 32.54 -4.18 3.92
CA VAL A 176 31.54 -3.10 3.71
C VAL A 176 31.38 -2.87 2.22
N THR A 177 30.16 -3.03 1.71
CA THR A 177 29.78 -2.72 0.33
C THR A 177 29.86 -1.20 0.11
N ASN A 178 30.91 -0.74 -0.57
CA ASN A 178 31.13 0.69 -0.84
C ASN A 178 31.60 0.89 -2.28
N LEU A 179 30.89 1.77 -3.01
CA LEU A 179 31.25 2.20 -4.36
C LEU A 179 32.21 3.39 -4.26
N ASN A 180 33.47 3.20 -4.64
CA ASN A 180 34.38 4.33 -4.83
C ASN A 180 34.29 4.88 -6.25
N SER A 181 34.84 6.08 -6.47
CA SER A 181 34.84 6.75 -7.78
C SER A 181 35.49 5.94 -8.89
N ASP A 182 36.55 5.20 -8.58
CA ASP A 182 37.31 4.43 -9.58
C ASP A 182 36.50 3.21 -10.05
N LYS A 183 35.82 2.51 -9.14
CA LYS A 183 34.92 1.38 -9.45
C LYS A 183 33.75 1.84 -10.32
N VAL A 184 33.13 2.97 -10.00
CA VAL A 184 32.04 3.54 -10.81
C VAL A 184 32.56 4.00 -12.18
N ALA A 185 33.77 4.57 -12.23
CA ALA A 185 34.39 4.99 -13.48
C ALA A 185 34.74 3.82 -14.43
N ASP A 186 35.03 2.66 -13.87
CA ASP A 186 35.34 1.45 -14.65
C ASP A 186 34.10 0.68 -15.14
N ALA A 187 32.92 0.94 -14.56
CA ALA A 187 31.67 0.34 -15.01
C ALA A 187 31.32 0.76 -16.44
N ILE A 188 30.68 -0.15 -17.18
CA ILE A 188 30.53 -0.05 -18.63
C ILE A 188 29.09 0.10 -19.01
N PHE A 189 28.84 1.09 -19.84
CA PHE A 189 27.50 1.45 -20.25
C PHE A 189 27.45 1.78 -21.76
N PRO A 190 26.27 1.55 -22.37
CA PRO A 190 26.04 1.96 -23.74
C PRO A 190 25.89 3.48 -23.83
N LEU A 191 26.44 4.06 -24.89
CA LEU A 191 26.37 5.49 -25.20
C LEU A 191 25.58 5.69 -26.50
N PRO A 192 24.27 5.97 -26.43
CA PRO A 192 23.46 6.35 -27.58
C PRO A 192 23.82 7.75 -28.09
N PRO A 193 23.55 8.08 -29.36
CA PRO A 193 23.58 9.46 -29.85
C PRO A 193 22.67 10.36 -28.99
N TYR A 194 23.12 11.59 -28.75
CA TYR A 194 22.43 12.54 -27.83
C TYR A 194 20.92 12.76 -28.13
N GLY A 195 20.57 12.86 -29.43
CA GLY A 195 19.16 12.99 -29.85
C GLY A 195 18.35 11.71 -29.60
N GLU A 196 18.99 10.55 -29.62
CA GLU A 196 18.34 9.27 -29.34
C GLU A 196 18.10 9.07 -27.85
N GLN A 197 19.00 9.50 -26.97
CA GLN A 197 18.80 9.53 -25.53
C GLN A 197 17.51 10.26 -25.16
N LYS A 198 17.24 11.42 -25.78
CA LYS A 198 16.00 12.20 -25.54
C LYS A 198 14.74 11.44 -25.97
N ARG A 199 14.81 10.75 -27.12
CA ARG A 199 13.67 9.93 -27.58
C ARG A 199 13.41 8.74 -26.66
N ILE A 200 14.46 8.09 -26.19
CA ILE A 200 14.36 6.97 -25.22
C ILE A 200 13.72 7.47 -23.91
N VAL A 201 14.20 8.57 -23.36
CA VAL A 201 13.63 9.17 -22.14
C VAL A 201 12.17 9.50 -22.32
N PHE A 202 11.79 10.15 -23.43
CA PHE A 202 10.41 10.47 -23.74
C PHE A 202 9.52 9.22 -23.76
N GLU A 203 9.97 8.13 -24.39
CA GLU A 203 9.18 6.88 -24.42
C GLU A 203 9.10 6.20 -23.06
N ILE A 204 10.17 6.20 -22.26
CA ILE A 204 10.15 5.68 -20.89
C ILE A 204 9.15 6.47 -20.04
N GLU A 205 9.19 7.80 -20.07
CA GLU A 205 8.30 8.65 -19.30
C GLU A 205 6.84 8.50 -19.76
N ARG A 206 6.61 8.35 -21.06
CA ARG A 206 5.30 8.04 -21.62
C ARG A 206 4.75 6.69 -21.12
N CYS A 207 5.60 5.66 -21.08
CA CYS A 207 5.20 4.35 -20.54
C CYS A 207 4.87 4.41 -19.05
N PHE A 208 5.67 5.09 -18.25
CA PHE A 208 5.37 5.26 -16.82
C PHE A 208 4.08 6.04 -16.60
N ALA A 209 3.85 7.12 -17.32
CA ALA A 209 2.60 7.87 -17.24
C ALA A 209 1.37 6.99 -17.59
N LEU A 210 1.47 6.07 -18.55
CA LEU A 210 0.41 5.11 -18.84
C LEU A 210 0.20 4.10 -17.70
N ILE A 211 1.28 3.62 -17.08
CA ILE A 211 1.21 2.73 -15.91
C ILE A 211 0.50 3.44 -14.75
N ASP A 212 0.87 4.69 -14.46
CA ASP A 212 0.23 5.50 -13.41
C ASP A 212 -1.28 5.68 -13.65
N VAL A 213 -1.68 5.94 -14.90
CA VAL A 213 -3.11 6.03 -15.29
C VAL A 213 -3.82 4.69 -15.09
N ILE A 214 -3.21 3.57 -15.41
CA ILE A 214 -3.79 2.24 -15.21
C ILE A 214 -3.98 1.98 -13.70
N GLU A 215 -2.97 2.24 -12.87
CA GLU A 215 -3.04 2.03 -11.43
C GLU A 215 -4.12 2.93 -10.77
N LEU A 216 -4.22 4.18 -11.21
CA LEU A 216 -5.28 5.09 -10.74
C LEU A 216 -6.66 4.54 -11.09
N ARG A 217 -6.87 4.12 -12.35
CA ARG A 217 -8.15 3.56 -12.80
C ARG A 217 -8.52 2.26 -12.08
N LYS A 218 -7.55 1.41 -11.75
CA LYS A 218 -7.77 0.22 -10.90
C LYS A 218 -8.29 0.60 -9.52
N THR A 219 -7.70 1.62 -8.91
CA THR A 219 -8.12 2.12 -7.61
C THR A 219 -9.55 2.67 -7.65
N ASP A 220 -9.87 3.50 -8.66
CA ASP A 220 -11.21 4.04 -8.87
C ASP A 220 -12.25 2.94 -9.09
N LEU A 221 -11.90 1.89 -9.86
CA LEU A 221 -12.80 0.78 -10.13
C LEU A 221 -13.07 -0.06 -8.88
N ARG A 222 -12.07 -0.31 -8.04
CA ARG A 222 -12.24 -0.98 -6.73
C ARG A 222 -13.20 -0.20 -5.82
N GLU A 223 -13.05 1.12 -5.74
CA GLU A 223 -13.98 1.95 -4.96
C GLU A 223 -15.39 1.94 -5.55
N THR A 224 -15.53 1.96 -6.88
CA THR A 224 -16.82 1.83 -7.57
C THR A 224 -17.50 0.48 -7.27
N ILE A 225 -16.74 -0.62 -7.27
CA ILE A 225 -17.25 -1.96 -6.89
C ILE A 225 -17.75 -1.97 -5.45
N LYS A 226 -17.01 -1.38 -4.53
CA LYS A 226 -17.42 -1.26 -3.12
C LYS A 226 -18.71 -0.46 -2.96
N GLN A 227 -18.84 0.66 -3.68
CA GLN A 227 -20.06 1.47 -3.70
C GLN A 227 -21.23 0.68 -4.31
N ALA A 228 -21.01 -0.09 -5.38
CA ALA A 228 -22.03 -0.95 -5.98
C ALA A 228 -22.49 -2.04 -5.00
N LYS A 229 -21.57 -2.73 -4.31
CA LYS A 229 -21.91 -3.70 -3.26
C LYS A 229 -22.77 -3.05 -2.16
N SER A 230 -22.38 -1.86 -1.69
CA SER A 230 -23.14 -1.07 -0.72
C SER A 230 -24.56 -0.72 -1.20
N LYS A 231 -24.68 -0.29 -2.46
CA LYS A 231 -25.98 0.04 -3.07
C LYS A 231 -26.89 -1.16 -3.26
N VAL A 232 -26.33 -2.33 -3.58
CA VAL A 232 -27.10 -3.59 -3.67
C VAL A 232 -27.70 -3.94 -2.30
N LEU A 233 -26.93 -3.82 -1.21
CA LEU A 233 -27.45 -4.04 0.15
C LEU A 233 -28.52 -3.02 0.52
N ASP A 234 -28.36 -1.75 0.17
CA ASP A 234 -29.35 -0.72 0.38
C ASP A 234 -30.67 -1.07 -0.33
N LEU A 235 -30.62 -1.46 -1.61
CA LEU A 235 -31.81 -1.88 -2.37
C LEU A 235 -32.47 -3.13 -1.76
N ALA A 236 -31.66 -4.07 -1.26
CA ALA A 236 -32.14 -5.30 -0.64
C ALA A 236 -32.98 -5.02 0.61
N ILE A 237 -32.50 -4.18 1.52
CA ILE A 237 -33.20 -3.90 2.78
C ILE A 237 -34.38 -2.93 2.64
N HIS A 238 -34.51 -2.29 1.48
CA HIS A 238 -35.67 -1.46 1.14
C HIS A 238 -36.69 -2.17 0.24
N GLY A 239 -36.53 -3.48 -0.01
CA GLY A 239 -37.42 -4.29 -0.83
C GLY A 239 -37.45 -3.91 -2.30
N LYS A 240 -36.33 -3.40 -2.84
CA LYS A 240 -36.20 -2.93 -4.23
C LYS A 240 -35.29 -3.85 -5.07
N LEU A 241 -34.74 -4.92 -4.49
CA LEU A 241 -33.78 -5.79 -5.18
C LEU A 241 -34.44 -6.95 -5.93
N VAL A 242 -35.53 -7.46 -5.42
CA VAL A 242 -36.31 -8.56 -6.03
C VAL A 242 -37.80 -8.21 -6.03
N PRO A 243 -38.61 -8.79 -6.97
CA PRO A 243 -40.04 -8.62 -6.93
C PRO A 243 -40.67 -9.31 -5.71
N GLN A 244 -41.70 -8.69 -5.15
CA GLN A 244 -42.52 -9.28 -4.08
C GLN A 244 -43.45 -10.33 -4.68
N ASP A 245 -43.71 -11.40 -3.93
CA ASP A 245 -44.72 -12.41 -4.25
C ASP A 245 -45.89 -12.27 -3.26
N PRO A 246 -47.12 -11.99 -3.73
CA PRO A 246 -48.28 -11.85 -2.86
C PRO A 246 -48.69 -13.16 -2.16
N ASN A 247 -48.16 -14.31 -2.58
CA ASN A 247 -48.41 -15.60 -1.94
C ASN A 247 -47.43 -15.90 -0.80
N ASP A 248 -46.40 -15.08 -0.59
CA ASP A 248 -45.49 -15.25 0.53
C ASP A 248 -46.23 -14.98 1.86
N GLU A 249 -45.97 -15.82 2.88
CA GLU A 249 -46.48 -15.58 4.22
C GLU A 249 -45.96 -14.24 4.77
N PRO A 250 -46.86 -13.30 5.18
CA PRO A 250 -46.41 -12.02 5.71
C PRO A 250 -45.45 -12.20 6.90
N ALA A 251 -44.37 -11.41 6.93
CA ALA A 251 -43.34 -11.50 7.96
C ALA A 251 -43.90 -11.24 9.36
N SER A 252 -44.96 -10.39 9.49
CA SER A 252 -45.65 -10.10 10.74
C SER A 252 -46.36 -11.31 11.34
N GLU A 253 -46.95 -12.16 10.47
CA GLU A 253 -47.67 -13.38 10.90
C GLU A 253 -46.65 -14.43 11.38
N LEU A 254 -45.62 -14.69 10.59
CA LEU A 254 -44.52 -15.60 10.94
C LEU A 254 -43.86 -15.17 12.26
N LEU A 255 -43.56 -13.87 12.41
CA LEU A 255 -42.91 -13.32 13.60
C LEU A 255 -43.77 -13.54 14.84
N LYS A 256 -45.07 -13.21 14.79
CA LYS A 256 -45.99 -13.39 15.90
C LYS A 256 -46.20 -14.86 16.28
N ARG A 257 -46.19 -15.75 15.28
CA ARG A 257 -46.33 -17.20 15.52
C ARG A 257 -45.13 -17.80 16.24
N ILE A 258 -43.91 -17.32 15.94
CA ILE A 258 -42.66 -17.85 16.54
C ILE A 258 -42.29 -17.07 17.84
N ASN A 259 -42.50 -15.75 17.84
CA ASN A 259 -42.27 -14.89 19.01
C ASN A 259 -43.51 -14.03 19.28
N PRO A 260 -44.50 -14.52 20.01
CA PRO A 260 -45.74 -13.78 20.33
C PRO A 260 -45.51 -12.45 21.08
N LYS A 261 -44.35 -12.29 21.71
CA LYS A 261 -43.98 -11.07 22.46
C LYS A 261 -43.23 -10.05 21.58
N ALA A 262 -42.98 -10.37 20.29
CA ALA A 262 -42.33 -9.44 19.40
C ALA A 262 -43.18 -8.19 19.18
N GLU A 263 -42.51 -7.05 19.25
CA GLU A 263 -43.11 -5.73 19.00
C GLU A 263 -42.99 -5.38 17.52
N ILE A 264 -44.17 -5.25 16.87
CA ILE A 264 -44.22 -4.74 15.49
C ILE A 264 -44.22 -3.22 15.55
N ILE A 265 -43.21 -2.60 14.94
CA ILE A 265 -43.07 -1.14 14.90
C ILE A 265 -43.83 -0.60 13.69
N THR A 266 -44.87 0.18 13.92
CA THR A 266 -45.78 0.69 12.87
C THR A 266 -45.37 2.04 12.34
N ASP A 267 -44.66 2.86 13.10
CA ASP A 267 -44.15 4.16 12.69
C ASP A 267 -42.67 4.28 12.97
N ASN A 268 -41.92 4.55 11.91
CA ASN A 268 -40.49 4.65 12.02
C ASN A 268 -39.98 5.51 10.84
N GLY A 269 -39.83 6.80 11.06
CA GLY A 269 -39.41 7.81 10.09
C GLY A 269 -38.12 7.52 9.33
N HIS A 270 -37.46 6.36 9.56
CA HIS A 270 -36.26 5.93 8.87
C HIS A 270 -36.53 5.01 7.68
N TYR A 271 -37.74 4.42 7.59
CA TYR A 271 -38.10 3.59 6.44
C TYR A 271 -39.17 4.29 5.61
N GLN A 272 -38.85 4.62 4.37
CA GLN A 272 -39.88 4.91 3.36
C GLN A 272 -40.83 3.70 3.29
N LYS A 273 -42.06 3.89 2.84
CA LYS A 273 -43.08 2.85 2.73
C LYS A 273 -42.49 1.50 2.27
N LEU A 274 -42.43 0.55 3.22
CA LEU A 274 -41.95 -0.81 2.92
C LEU A 274 -42.95 -1.55 2.03
N PRO A 275 -42.51 -2.58 1.26
CA PRO A 275 -43.40 -3.42 0.50
C PRO A 275 -44.45 -4.13 1.36
N VAL A 276 -45.56 -4.55 0.73
CA VAL A 276 -46.58 -5.35 1.36
C VAL A 276 -45.96 -6.70 1.81
N GLY A 277 -46.36 -7.18 2.96
CA GLY A 277 -45.83 -8.42 3.57
C GLY A 277 -44.56 -8.22 4.42
N TRP A 278 -43.90 -7.04 4.35
CA TRP A 278 -42.79 -6.72 5.24
C TRP A 278 -43.26 -6.15 6.57
N THR A 279 -42.42 -6.28 7.58
CA THR A 279 -42.66 -5.67 8.91
C THR A 279 -41.40 -5.04 9.46
N ILE A 280 -41.52 -4.14 10.41
CA ILE A 280 -40.40 -3.62 11.19
C ILE A 280 -40.47 -4.19 12.59
N CYS A 281 -39.34 -4.74 13.04
CA CYS A 281 -39.21 -5.27 14.41
C CYS A 281 -37.83 -4.92 14.98
N ARG A 282 -37.59 -5.25 16.23
CA ARG A 282 -36.26 -5.07 16.83
C ARG A 282 -35.36 -6.25 16.53
N LEU A 283 -34.06 -6.02 16.44
CA LEU A 283 -33.06 -7.08 16.16
C LEU A 283 -33.17 -8.26 17.14
N LYS A 284 -33.48 -7.97 18.43
CA LYS A 284 -33.72 -9.00 19.47
C LYS A 284 -34.89 -9.92 19.18
N ASP A 285 -35.86 -9.49 18.37
CA ASP A 285 -37.06 -10.28 18.05
C ASP A 285 -36.79 -11.35 16.98
N ILE A 286 -35.74 -11.15 16.18
CA ILE A 286 -35.34 -12.05 15.12
C ILE A 286 -33.99 -12.75 15.35
N SER A 287 -33.28 -12.38 16.40
CA SER A 287 -31.98 -12.98 16.75
C SER A 287 -31.71 -12.94 18.25
N LYS A 288 -30.91 -13.89 18.72
CA LYS A 288 -30.40 -13.87 20.11
C LYS A 288 -29.04 -13.21 20.13
N ILE A 289 -28.90 -12.09 20.85
CA ILE A 289 -27.62 -11.39 20.96
C ILE A 289 -26.78 -11.96 22.10
N VAL A 290 -25.55 -12.34 21.81
CA VAL A 290 -24.57 -12.90 22.76
C VAL A 290 -23.29 -12.06 22.66
N THR A 291 -22.93 -11.36 23.75
CA THR A 291 -21.61 -10.68 23.81
C THR A 291 -20.52 -11.72 24.01
N GLY A 292 -19.46 -11.65 23.24
CA GLY A 292 -18.30 -12.51 23.39
C GLY A 292 -17.61 -12.39 24.74
N SER A 293 -16.70 -13.30 25.04
CA SER A 293 -15.88 -13.30 26.26
C SER A 293 -14.48 -13.79 25.96
N THR A 294 -13.48 -13.17 26.61
CA THR A 294 -12.09 -13.57 26.46
C THR A 294 -11.70 -14.42 27.68
N PRO A 295 -11.31 -15.69 27.51
CA PRO A 295 -10.71 -16.49 28.57
C PRO A 295 -9.46 -15.80 29.14
N SER A 296 -9.19 -16.00 30.46
CA SER A 296 -8.03 -15.36 31.07
C SER A 296 -6.72 -15.75 30.40
N LYS A 297 -5.95 -14.78 29.95
CA LYS A 297 -4.63 -14.98 29.34
C LYS A 297 -3.58 -15.47 30.35
N SER A 298 -3.82 -15.32 31.65
CA SER A 298 -2.94 -15.85 32.70
C SER A 298 -2.97 -17.38 32.76
N ASN A 299 -4.01 -18.02 32.20
CA ASN A 299 -4.08 -19.47 32.06
C ASN A 299 -3.71 -19.88 30.61
N CYS A 300 -2.45 -20.20 30.39
CA CYS A 300 -1.95 -20.62 29.08
C CYS A 300 -2.66 -21.89 28.55
N GLY A 301 -3.24 -22.72 29.41
CA GLY A 301 -3.96 -23.92 29.04
C GLY A 301 -5.28 -23.67 28.29
N TYR A 302 -5.77 -22.43 28.23
CA TYR A 302 -6.98 -22.10 27.48
C TYR A 302 -6.73 -21.89 25.98
N TYR A 303 -5.47 -21.73 25.56
CA TYR A 303 -5.09 -21.36 24.19
C TYR A 303 -4.27 -22.47 23.51
N GLY A 304 -4.06 -22.34 22.19
CA GLY A 304 -3.22 -23.26 21.42
C GLY A 304 -3.92 -24.55 20.99
N GLY A 305 -5.26 -24.63 21.09
CA GLY A 305 -6.05 -25.76 20.56
C GLY A 305 -6.52 -25.58 19.12
N ILE A 306 -7.67 -26.18 18.80
CA ILE A 306 -8.24 -26.19 17.45
C ILE A 306 -9.59 -25.45 17.38
N PHE A 307 -10.14 -24.99 18.51
CA PHE A 307 -11.46 -24.34 18.55
C PHE A 307 -11.33 -22.85 18.19
N PRO A 308 -12.04 -22.35 17.15
CA PRO A 308 -11.84 -20.97 16.67
C PRO A 308 -12.21 -19.91 17.70
N PHE A 309 -11.34 -18.92 17.89
CA PHE A 309 -11.57 -17.75 18.72
C PHE A 309 -11.46 -16.48 17.89
N PHE A 310 -12.60 -15.99 17.41
CA PHE A 310 -12.69 -14.87 16.48
C PHE A 310 -12.51 -13.51 17.15
N LYS A 311 -11.75 -12.65 16.51
CA LYS A 311 -11.49 -11.26 16.90
C LYS A 311 -11.91 -10.30 15.80
N PRO A 312 -11.97 -8.97 16.05
CA PRO A 312 -12.39 -8.00 15.04
C PRO A 312 -11.64 -8.06 13.71
N ALA A 313 -10.34 -8.42 13.72
CA ALA A 313 -9.56 -8.57 12.49
C ALA A 313 -10.01 -9.76 11.62
N ASP A 314 -10.49 -10.85 12.25
CA ASP A 314 -10.95 -12.03 11.52
C ASP A 314 -12.25 -11.74 10.73
N LEU A 315 -13.01 -10.72 11.15
CA LEU A 315 -14.26 -10.30 10.48
C LEU A 315 -14.02 -9.58 9.15
N ASP A 316 -12.77 -9.26 8.78
CA ASP A 316 -12.43 -8.72 7.45
C ASP A 316 -12.75 -9.71 6.32
N ALA A 317 -12.87 -11.00 6.64
CA ALA A 317 -13.34 -12.03 5.71
C ALA A 317 -14.85 -11.91 5.37
N GLY A 318 -15.59 -10.99 6.02
CA GLY A 318 -16.98 -10.66 5.69
C GLY A 318 -17.92 -11.88 5.69
N ARG A 319 -18.45 -12.24 4.51
CA ARG A 319 -19.37 -13.37 4.32
C ARG A 319 -18.74 -14.74 4.62
N HIS A 320 -17.41 -14.87 4.60
CA HIS A 320 -16.71 -16.14 4.60
C HIS A 320 -15.66 -16.26 5.71
N VAL A 321 -16.08 -16.09 6.98
CA VAL A 321 -15.16 -16.22 8.13
C VAL A 321 -14.94 -17.71 8.43
N TYR A 322 -13.93 -18.29 7.77
CA TYR A 322 -13.55 -19.72 7.92
C TYR A 322 -12.46 -19.92 8.97
N LYS A 323 -11.60 -18.93 9.21
CA LYS A 323 -10.41 -19.08 10.05
C LYS A 323 -10.39 -17.99 11.11
N ALA A 324 -9.84 -18.30 12.27
CA ALA A 324 -9.49 -17.35 13.31
C ALA A 324 -7.96 -17.24 13.42
N ALA A 325 -7.45 -16.08 13.78
CA ALA A 325 -6.02 -15.91 14.06
C ALA A 325 -5.59 -16.60 15.38
N GLU A 326 -6.53 -16.88 16.29
CA GLU A 326 -6.28 -17.52 17.56
C GLU A 326 -7.26 -18.68 17.79
N TYR A 327 -6.79 -19.73 18.46
CA TYR A 327 -7.57 -20.92 18.73
C TYR A 327 -7.51 -21.27 20.23
N LEU A 328 -8.63 -21.80 20.75
CA LEU A 328 -8.77 -22.24 22.12
C LEU A 328 -8.61 -23.76 22.26
N SER A 329 -8.16 -24.19 23.42
CA SER A 329 -8.25 -25.58 23.86
C SER A 329 -9.68 -25.96 24.24
N GLU A 330 -9.95 -27.21 24.57
CA GLU A 330 -11.25 -27.64 25.10
C GLU A 330 -11.60 -26.92 26.42
N ASP A 331 -10.61 -26.67 27.28
CA ASP A 331 -10.83 -25.90 28.51
C ASP A 331 -11.09 -24.43 28.22
N GLY A 332 -10.41 -23.85 27.23
CA GLY A 332 -10.67 -22.50 26.74
C GLY A 332 -12.07 -22.38 26.12
N LYS A 333 -12.52 -23.39 25.38
CA LYS A 333 -13.91 -23.49 24.86
C LYS A 333 -14.93 -23.44 26.00
N ARG A 334 -14.72 -24.25 27.05
CA ARG A 334 -15.61 -24.29 28.23
C ARG A 334 -15.64 -22.95 29.01
N ALA A 335 -14.52 -22.22 29.01
CA ALA A 335 -14.41 -20.91 29.64
C ALA A 335 -14.97 -19.77 28.77
N SER A 336 -15.43 -20.05 27.55
CA SER A 336 -15.89 -19.08 26.57
C SER A 336 -17.40 -19.15 26.35
N ARG A 337 -17.95 -18.11 25.71
CA ARG A 337 -19.31 -18.11 25.17
C ARG A 337 -19.29 -18.60 23.73
N VAL A 338 -19.71 -19.83 23.56
CA VAL A 338 -19.74 -20.49 22.27
C VAL A 338 -20.98 -20.06 21.48
N VAL A 339 -20.81 -19.82 20.19
CA VAL A 339 -21.87 -19.49 19.23
C VAL A 339 -21.83 -20.45 18.05
N PRO A 340 -23.00 -20.86 17.50
CA PRO A 340 -23.06 -21.81 16.41
C PRO A 340 -22.58 -21.22 15.08
N LYS A 341 -22.32 -22.08 14.09
CA LYS A 341 -22.16 -21.64 12.71
C LYS A 341 -23.41 -20.90 12.23
N GLY A 342 -23.25 -20.00 11.28
CA GLY A 342 -24.37 -19.18 10.79
C GLY A 342 -24.67 -17.96 11.67
N THR A 343 -23.86 -17.73 12.69
CA THR A 343 -23.95 -16.54 13.53
C THR A 343 -23.34 -15.33 12.82
N THR A 344 -24.01 -14.19 12.92
CA THR A 344 -23.48 -12.90 12.48
C THR A 344 -22.73 -12.24 13.64
N ALA A 345 -21.42 -12.07 13.48
CA ALA A 345 -20.54 -11.41 14.43
C ALA A 345 -20.41 -9.91 14.09
N ILE A 346 -20.70 -9.02 15.05
CA ILE A 346 -20.71 -7.56 14.86
C ILE A 346 -19.70 -6.93 15.81
N CYS A 347 -18.70 -6.24 15.29
CA CYS A 347 -17.74 -5.50 16.10
C CYS A 347 -18.40 -4.23 16.68
N CYS A 348 -18.31 -4.07 18.00
CA CYS A 348 -19.02 -3.05 18.76
C CYS A 348 -18.10 -2.19 19.61
N ILE A 349 -16.81 -2.42 19.58
CA ILE A 349 -15.79 -1.63 20.30
C ILE A 349 -14.60 -1.39 19.35
N GLY A 350 -14.21 -0.15 19.20
CA GLY A 350 -13.13 0.25 18.31
C GLY A 350 -13.61 0.40 16.87
N THR A 351 -13.43 -0.60 16.02
CA THR A 351 -13.91 -0.61 14.63
C THR A 351 -15.38 -1.00 14.57
N ILE A 352 -16.28 -0.10 15.00
CA ILE A 352 -17.73 -0.36 15.02
C ILE A 352 -18.24 -0.61 13.59
N GLY A 353 -19.18 -1.55 13.45
CA GLY A 353 -19.86 -1.85 12.19
C GLY A 353 -19.13 -2.84 11.28
N LYS A 354 -17.97 -3.35 11.68
CA LYS A 354 -17.37 -4.50 11.01
C LYS A 354 -18.19 -5.75 11.31
N VAL A 355 -18.61 -6.47 10.27
CA VAL A 355 -19.52 -7.63 10.37
C VAL A 355 -18.90 -8.84 9.68
N GLY A 356 -19.01 -10.01 10.33
CA GLY A 356 -18.57 -11.29 9.77
C GLY A 356 -19.60 -12.39 9.95
N TYR A 357 -19.75 -13.27 8.95
CA TYR A 357 -20.59 -14.47 9.05
C TYR A 357 -19.73 -15.68 9.41
N LEU A 358 -19.99 -16.27 10.57
CA LEU A 358 -19.18 -17.39 11.06
C LEU A 358 -19.56 -18.68 10.36
N MET A 359 -18.60 -19.25 9.60
CA MET A 359 -18.79 -20.48 8.84
C MET A 359 -18.68 -21.74 9.72
N TYR A 360 -18.14 -21.62 10.92
CA TYR A 360 -18.02 -22.67 11.92
C TYR A 360 -18.50 -22.20 13.30
N GLU A 361 -18.81 -23.17 14.18
CA GLU A 361 -18.95 -22.92 15.59
C GLU A 361 -17.67 -22.29 16.16
N GLY A 362 -17.80 -21.34 17.06
CA GLY A 362 -16.63 -20.68 17.65
C GLY A 362 -16.97 -19.83 18.85
N ALA A 363 -15.98 -19.15 19.39
CA ALA A 363 -16.12 -18.13 20.41
C ALA A 363 -15.59 -16.79 19.89
N THR A 364 -16.02 -15.68 20.49
CA THR A 364 -15.57 -14.33 20.14
C THR A 364 -15.10 -13.58 21.38
N ASN A 365 -14.23 -12.58 21.19
CA ASN A 365 -13.84 -11.70 22.29
C ASN A 365 -14.98 -10.72 22.64
N GLN A 366 -14.83 -9.99 23.75
CA GLN A 366 -15.83 -9.04 24.25
C GLN A 366 -16.08 -7.81 23.36
N GLN A 367 -15.26 -7.57 22.34
CA GLN A 367 -15.48 -6.50 21.36
C GLN A 367 -16.57 -6.83 20.35
N ILE A 368 -16.99 -8.09 20.28
CA ILE A 368 -17.95 -8.60 19.33
C ILE A 368 -19.25 -8.98 20.03
N ASN A 369 -20.37 -8.52 19.49
CA ASN A 369 -21.70 -9.03 19.79
C ASN A 369 -22.15 -9.95 18.63
N CYS A 370 -22.58 -11.15 18.98
CA CYS A 370 -23.00 -12.18 18.06
C CYS A 370 -24.51 -12.24 17.95
N ALA A 371 -25.07 -12.04 16.77
CA ALA A 371 -26.50 -12.21 16.47
C ALA A 371 -26.73 -13.64 15.95
N ILE A 372 -27.27 -14.49 16.78
CA ILE A 372 -27.65 -15.87 16.45
C ILE A 372 -29.06 -15.82 15.84
N PRO A 373 -29.27 -16.24 14.58
CA PRO A 373 -30.56 -16.12 13.92
C PRO A 373 -31.65 -16.99 14.59
N SER A 374 -32.85 -16.48 14.67
CA SER A 374 -34.05 -17.25 15.04
C SER A 374 -34.68 -17.91 13.80
N LYS A 375 -35.75 -18.69 13.96
CA LYS A 375 -36.42 -19.38 12.85
C LYS A 375 -37.19 -18.44 11.89
N VAL A 376 -37.36 -17.16 12.23
CA VAL A 376 -38.05 -16.17 11.38
C VAL A 376 -37.15 -15.51 10.37
N VAL A 377 -35.83 -15.68 10.51
CA VAL A 377 -34.84 -14.99 9.66
C VAL A 377 -33.86 -16.01 9.06
N ASP A 378 -33.61 -15.89 7.77
CA ASP A 378 -32.52 -16.59 7.12
C ASP A 378 -31.18 -16.07 7.65
N SER A 379 -30.26 -16.97 8.00
CA SER A 379 -28.98 -16.60 8.63
C SER A 379 -28.09 -15.72 7.75
N VAL A 380 -28.13 -15.92 6.44
CA VAL A 380 -27.34 -15.13 5.47
C VAL A 380 -28.01 -13.78 5.23
N PHE A 381 -29.36 -13.75 5.19
CA PHE A 381 -30.08 -12.49 5.13
C PHE A 381 -29.76 -11.63 6.36
N LEU A 382 -29.75 -12.20 7.58
CA LEU A 382 -29.36 -11.49 8.80
C LEU A 382 -27.96 -10.89 8.70
N PHE A 383 -27.02 -11.62 8.12
CA PHE A 383 -25.67 -11.11 7.86
C PHE A 383 -25.71 -9.90 6.93
N TYR A 384 -26.36 -9.98 5.78
CA TYR A 384 -26.44 -8.87 4.82
C TYR A 384 -27.22 -7.68 5.39
N LEU A 385 -28.24 -7.93 6.20
CA LEU A 385 -28.94 -6.88 6.92
C LEU A 385 -27.99 -6.12 7.86
N CYS A 386 -27.21 -6.84 8.66
CA CYS A 386 -26.23 -6.24 9.58
C CYS A 386 -25.04 -5.59 8.85
N ALA A 387 -24.71 -6.04 7.65
CA ALA A 387 -23.66 -5.46 6.78
C ALA A 387 -24.16 -4.26 5.96
N SER A 388 -25.46 -3.97 5.97
CA SER A 388 -26.05 -2.89 5.18
C SER A 388 -25.66 -1.51 5.69
N PRO A 389 -25.60 -0.48 4.80
CA PRO A 389 -25.34 0.90 5.21
C PRO A 389 -26.31 1.39 6.28
N LEU A 390 -27.61 1.14 6.11
CA LEU A 390 -28.64 1.57 7.07
C LEU A 390 -28.41 1.00 8.47
N PHE A 391 -28.05 -0.28 8.58
CA PHE A 391 -27.77 -0.88 9.90
C PHE A 391 -26.51 -0.27 10.51
N ASN A 392 -25.49 -0.05 9.70
CA ASN A 392 -24.23 0.54 10.14
C ASN A 392 -24.41 1.99 10.61
N ASP A 393 -25.23 2.78 9.91
CA ASP A 393 -25.57 4.16 10.31
C ASP A 393 -26.31 4.17 11.65
N LYS A 394 -27.30 3.29 11.84
CA LYS A 394 -28.01 3.14 13.11
C LYS A 394 -27.08 2.67 14.23
N LEU A 395 -26.20 1.72 13.95
CA LEU A 395 -25.23 1.24 14.93
C LEU A 395 -24.27 2.36 15.38
N ASN A 396 -23.82 3.18 14.44
CA ASN A 396 -22.93 4.31 14.71
C ASN A 396 -23.66 5.44 15.46
N SER A 397 -24.92 5.72 15.14
CA SER A 397 -25.72 6.73 15.87
C SER A 397 -25.96 6.36 17.33
N GLU A 398 -26.00 5.06 17.65
CA GLU A 398 -26.10 4.55 19.01
C GLU A 398 -24.76 4.53 19.76
N SER A 399 -23.64 4.79 19.08
CA SER A 399 -22.33 4.79 19.70
C SER A 399 -22.19 5.96 20.68
N SER A 400 -21.68 5.68 21.87
CA SER A 400 -21.30 6.70 22.84
C SER A 400 -19.77 6.83 22.82
N ALA A 401 -19.26 8.02 22.49
CA ALA A 401 -17.82 8.28 22.43
C ALA A 401 -17.41 9.43 23.35
N VAL A 402 -16.43 9.15 24.23
CA VAL A 402 -15.55 10.18 24.77
C VAL A 402 -14.10 9.86 24.35
N THR A 403 -13.70 8.61 24.28
CA THR A 403 -12.32 8.19 23.89
C THR A 403 -12.34 6.95 22.97
N ILE A 404 -13.24 5.99 23.19
CA ILE A 404 -13.41 4.80 22.35
C ILE A 404 -14.90 4.62 22.10
N SER A 405 -15.30 4.52 20.83
CA SER A 405 -16.69 4.27 20.45
C SER A 405 -17.13 2.87 20.88
N ILE A 406 -18.25 2.79 21.65
CA ILE A 406 -18.80 1.54 22.19
C ILE A 406 -20.30 1.50 21.94
N VAL A 407 -20.78 0.37 21.41
CA VAL A 407 -22.20 0.04 21.35
C VAL A 407 -22.46 -1.19 22.23
N ASN A 408 -23.22 -1.04 23.27
CA ASN A 408 -23.52 -2.15 24.19
C ASN A 408 -24.62 -3.07 23.63
N LYS A 409 -24.76 -4.27 24.23
CA LYS A 409 -25.72 -5.29 23.83
C LYS A 409 -27.14 -4.75 23.73
N SER A 410 -27.63 -4.01 24.77
CA SER A 410 -29.00 -3.51 24.82
C SER A 410 -29.31 -2.54 23.67
N LYS A 411 -28.35 -1.71 23.26
CA LYS A 411 -28.51 -0.80 22.13
C LYS A 411 -28.62 -1.58 20.81
N ILE A 412 -27.81 -2.61 20.61
CA ILE A 412 -27.90 -3.48 19.41
C ILE A 412 -29.25 -4.21 19.38
N GLU A 413 -29.69 -4.77 20.51
CA GLU A 413 -30.98 -5.45 20.67
C GLU A 413 -32.17 -4.55 20.32
N ALA A 414 -32.03 -3.25 20.57
CA ALA A 414 -33.09 -2.25 20.33
C ALA A 414 -33.11 -1.73 18.88
N ILE A 415 -32.09 -1.99 18.04
CA ILE A 415 -32.08 -1.51 16.67
C ILE A 415 -33.29 -2.04 15.91
N SER A 416 -34.06 -1.12 15.34
CA SER A 416 -35.19 -1.47 14.48
C SER A 416 -34.69 -1.87 13.08
N VAL A 417 -35.19 -3.00 12.57
CA VAL A 417 -34.78 -3.60 11.30
C VAL A 417 -36.01 -4.01 10.46
N PRO A 418 -35.91 -3.92 9.12
CA PRO A 418 -36.94 -4.45 8.24
C PRO A 418 -36.83 -5.97 8.15
N LEU A 419 -37.95 -6.63 8.14
CA LEU A 419 -38.07 -8.08 8.01
C LEU A 419 -38.99 -8.42 6.84
N PRO A 420 -38.48 -8.98 5.73
CA PRO A 420 -39.26 -9.53 4.63
C PRO A 420 -39.91 -10.87 4.98
N PRO A 421 -40.88 -11.35 4.20
CA PRO A 421 -41.29 -12.74 4.18
C PRO A 421 -40.09 -13.68 4.04
N LEU A 422 -40.09 -14.84 4.73
CA LEU A 422 -38.95 -15.76 4.76
C LEU A 422 -38.56 -16.28 3.36
N ALA A 423 -39.52 -16.50 2.49
CA ALA A 423 -39.27 -16.91 1.11
C ALA A 423 -38.58 -15.76 0.30
N GLU A 424 -39.00 -14.52 0.52
CA GLU A 424 -38.37 -13.34 -0.10
C GLU A 424 -36.93 -13.11 0.43
N GLN A 425 -36.68 -13.34 1.74
CA GLN A 425 -35.29 -13.28 2.27
C GLN A 425 -34.35 -14.18 1.47
N LYS A 426 -34.76 -15.41 1.15
CA LYS A 426 -33.95 -16.35 0.35
C LYS A 426 -33.72 -15.85 -1.09
N ARG A 427 -34.75 -15.27 -1.74
CA ARG A 427 -34.62 -14.67 -3.07
C ARG A 427 -33.66 -13.45 -3.04
N ILE A 428 -33.74 -12.64 -2.00
CA ILE A 428 -32.83 -11.50 -1.78
C ILE A 428 -31.40 -12.01 -1.64
N VAL A 429 -31.15 -13.01 -0.79
CA VAL A 429 -29.83 -13.61 -0.58
C VAL A 429 -29.24 -14.12 -1.88
N SER A 430 -30.01 -14.94 -2.62
CA SER A 430 -29.56 -15.47 -3.92
C SER A 430 -29.17 -14.35 -4.87
N LYS A 431 -29.98 -13.29 -4.96
CA LYS A 431 -29.72 -12.17 -5.87
C LYS A 431 -28.48 -11.36 -5.45
N ILE A 432 -28.27 -11.15 -4.14
CA ILE A 432 -27.06 -10.49 -3.63
C ILE A 432 -25.82 -11.31 -4.00
N GLU A 433 -25.84 -12.64 -3.70
CA GLU A 433 -24.70 -13.51 -3.96
C GLU A 433 -24.37 -13.59 -5.45
N ASP A 434 -25.38 -13.65 -6.34
CA ASP A 434 -25.18 -13.60 -7.80
C ASP A 434 -24.48 -12.31 -8.25
N ILE A 435 -24.92 -11.14 -7.75
CA ILE A 435 -24.34 -9.84 -8.12
C ILE A 435 -22.92 -9.71 -7.52
N PHE A 436 -22.73 -10.14 -6.27
CA PHE A 436 -21.42 -10.04 -5.60
C PHE A 436 -20.40 -10.95 -6.27
N ALA A 437 -20.78 -12.16 -6.69
CA ALA A 437 -19.89 -13.04 -7.44
C ALA A 437 -19.43 -12.42 -8.77
N GLN A 438 -20.33 -11.71 -9.49
CA GLN A 438 -19.94 -10.98 -10.71
C GLN A 438 -18.99 -9.82 -10.41
N LEU A 439 -19.25 -9.04 -9.36
CA LEU A 439 -18.38 -7.92 -8.95
C LEU A 439 -17.00 -8.41 -8.48
N GLU A 440 -16.95 -9.55 -7.77
CA GLU A 440 -15.69 -10.18 -7.32
C GLU A 440 -14.89 -10.76 -8.48
N ALA A 441 -15.56 -11.30 -9.51
CA ALA A 441 -14.88 -11.74 -10.74
C ALA A 441 -14.19 -10.56 -11.45
N ILE A 442 -14.85 -9.39 -11.51
CA ILE A 442 -14.24 -8.16 -12.06
C ILE A 442 -13.07 -7.71 -11.19
N GLU A 443 -13.23 -7.69 -9.85
CA GLU A 443 -12.20 -7.27 -8.90
C GLU A 443 -10.95 -8.17 -8.96
N THR A 444 -11.14 -9.46 -9.19
CA THR A 444 -10.05 -10.45 -9.31
C THR A 444 -9.29 -10.32 -10.63
N ALA A 445 -9.96 -9.83 -11.70
CA ALA A 445 -9.35 -9.59 -13.00
C ALA A 445 -8.52 -8.29 -13.09
N LEU A 446 -8.57 -7.44 -12.04
CA LEU A 446 -7.80 -6.19 -11.91
C LEU A 446 -6.40 -6.44 -11.31
#